data_166fa30d514ebaf0e4879a9549c83140
#
_entry.id   166fa30d514ebaf0e4879a9549c83140
#
_cell.length_a   1.000
_cell.length_b   1.000
_cell.length_c   1.000
_cell.angle_alpha   90.00
_cell.angle_beta   90.00
_cell.angle_gamma   90.00
#
_symmetry.space_group_name_H-M   'P 1'
#
loop_
_entity.id
_entity.type
_entity.pdbx_description
1 polymer ?
#
loop_
_entity_poly.entity_id
_entity_poly.type
_entity_poly.pdbx_seq_one_letter_code
_entity_poly.pdbx_strand_id
1 'polypeptide(L)'
;MNIFTKLLSLFSSPQENSEEKLNTNTSLKVSNELKDFLENEVLDGLEITPEKFWSSFEEIVNEFSPKNKELLAKREDIQSKIDHWHLQRKGSEHDHAEYKKFLEDI
;
A
#
# COMPACT_ATOMS: atom_id res chain seq x y z
N MET A 1 -10.17 -4.99 22.24
CA MET A 1 -10.36 -4.74 20.81
C MET A 1 -9.23 -3.85 20.33
N ASN A 2 -8.38 -4.36 19.48
CA ASN A 2 -7.15 -3.68 19.06
C ASN A 2 -7.51 -2.58 18.03
N ILE A 3 -6.87 -1.41 18.13
CA ILE A 3 -7.07 -0.25 17.24
C ILE A 3 -6.87 -0.63 15.77
N PHE A 4 -6.00 -1.59 15.48
CA PHE A 4 -5.75 -2.16 14.16
C PHE A 4 -6.97 -2.87 13.54
N THR A 5 -7.77 -3.57 14.34
CA THR A 5 -8.99 -4.24 13.86
C THR A 5 -10.06 -3.24 13.49
N LYS A 6 -10.09 -2.08 14.14
CA LYS A 6 -11.04 -1.00 13.87
C LYS A 6 -10.67 -0.19 12.62
N LEU A 7 -9.37 -0.07 12.31
CA LEU A 7 -8.91 0.56 11.06
C LEU A 7 -9.17 -0.33 9.84
N LEU A 8 -8.99 -1.65 9.96
CA LEU A 8 -9.31 -2.57 8.87
C LEU A 8 -10.80 -2.61 8.53
N SER A 9 -11.69 -2.43 9.52
CA SER A 9 -13.14 -2.41 9.28
C SER A 9 -13.62 -1.14 8.56
N LEU A 10 -12.85 -0.05 8.61
CA LEU A 10 -13.16 1.19 7.87
C LEU A 10 -12.83 1.09 6.38
N PHE A 11 -11.98 0.12 6.00
CA PHE A 11 -11.64 -0.15 4.59
C PHE A 11 -12.39 -1.34 3.99
N SER A 12 -13.26 -1.99 4.78
CA SER A 12 -14.12 -3.10 4.33
C SER A 12 -15.58 -2.65 4.26
N SER A 13 -15.87 -1.69 3.40
CA SER A 13 -17.25 -1.49 2.97
C SER A 13 -17.54 -2.44 1.82
N PRO A 14 -18.63 -3.22 1.85
CA PRO A 14 -19.06 -3.98 0.69
C PRO A 14 -19.54 -2.97 -0.36
N GLN A 15 -18.74 -2.79 -1.38
CA GLN A 15 -19.17 -2.09 -2.59
C GLN A 15 -20.04 -3.06 -3.38
N GLU A 16 -21.32 -2.75 -3.45
CA GLU A 16 -22.22 -3.37 -4.40
C GLU A 16 -21.74 -3.12 -5.84
N ASN A 17 -21.71 -4.22 -6.59
CA ASN A 17 -21.45 -4.26 -8.02
C ASN A 17 -22.33 -3.30 -8.81
N SER A 18 -21.72 -2.33 -9.43
CA SER A 18 -22.20 -1.84 -10.72
C SER A 18 -21.07 -2.08 -11.74
N GLU A 19 -21.13 -3.25 -12.38
CA GLU A 19 -20.29 -3.56 -13.54
C GLU A 19 -20.76 -2.72 -14.71
N GLU A 20 -20.19 -1.56 -14.90
CA GLU A 20 -20.26 -0.85 -16.16
C GLU A 20 -18.90 -0.98 -16.86
N LYS A 21 -18.95 -1.65 -18.03
CA LYS A 21 -17.80 -1.95 -18.85
C LYS A 21 -17.11 -0.66 -19.30
N LEU A 22 -16.01 -0.36 -18.66
CA LEU A 22 -15.12 0.70 -19.07
C LEU A 22 -14.20 0.18 -20.16
N ASN A 23 -14.36 0.68 -21.37
CA ASN A 23 -13.50 0.43 -22.52
C ASN A 23 -12.22 1.28 -22.43
N THR A 24 -11.53 1.24 -21.30
CA THR A 24 -10.15 1.68 -21.21
C THR A 24 -9.27 0.44 -21.25
N ASN A 25 -8.28 0.46 -22.10
CA ASN A 25 -7.36 -0.64 -22.35
C ASN A 25 -6.39 -0.88 -21.15
N THR A 26 -6.88 -0.66 -19.92
CA THR A 26 -6.13 -0.82 -18.67
C THR A 26 -6.76 -1.91 -17.80
N SER A 27 -5.93 -2.68 -17.10
CA SER A 27 -6.37 -3.70 -16.14
C SER A 27 -6.75 -3.11 -14.77
N LEU A 28 -6.55 -1.81 -14.58
CA LEU A 28 -6.86 -1.12 -13.33
C LEU A 28 -8.38 -0.97 -13.13
N LYS A 29 -8.83 -1.24 -11.91
CA LYS A 29 -10.19 -0.91 -11.48
C LYS A 29 -10.19 0.48 -10.85
N VAL A 30 -10.85 1.41 -11.50
CA VAL A 30 -10.96 2.81 -11.05
C VAL A 30 -12.43 3.13 -10.83
N SER A 31 -12.77 3.82 -9.72
CA SER A 31 -14.15 4.27 -9.50
C SER A 31 -14.57 5.27 -10.58
N ASN A 32 -15.85 5.23 -10.97
CA ASN A 32 -16.37 6.11 -12.00
C ASN A 32 -16.23 7.59 -11.59
N GLU A 33 -16.50 7.93 -10.34
CA GLU A 33 -16.39 9.30 -9.84
C GLU A 33 -14.97 9.86 -9.99
N LEU A 34 -13.95 9.06 -9.67
CA LEU A 34 -12.56 9.49 -9.82
C LEU A 34 -12.17 9.60 -11.29
N LYS A 35 -12.63 8.67 -12.12
CA LYS A 35 -12.38 8.70 -13.56
C LYS A 35 -13.00 9.93 -14.20
N ASP A 36 -14.28 10.17 -13.94
CA ASP A 36 -15.01 11.31 -14.50
C ASP A 36 -14.39 12.64 -14.06
N PHE A 37 -14.00 12.76 -12.81
CA PHE A 37 -13.30 13.94 -12.31
C PHE A 37 -11.96 14.16 -13.02
N LEU A 38 -11.13 13.13 -13.14
CA LEU A 38 -9.84 13.26 -13.81
C LEU A 38 -9.99 13.57 -15.29
N GLU A 39 -10.87 12.88 -16.00
CA GLU A 39 -11.02 13.03 -17.45
C GLU A 39 -11.70 14.34 -17.86
N ASN A 40 -12.67 14.81 -17.09
CA ASN A 40 -13.48 15.97 -17.45
C ASN A 40 -13.05 17.29 -16.77
N GLU A 41 -12.37 17.23 -15.61
CA GLU A 41 -11.99 18.42 -14.87
C GLU A 41 -10.47 18.62 -14.78
N VAL A 42 -9.70 17.54 -14.58
CA VAL A 42 -8.25 17.65 -14.39
C VAL A 42 -7.50 17.65 -15.72
N LEU A 43 -7.88 16.78 -16.65
CA LEU A 43 -7.22 16.67 -17.97
C LEU A 43 -7.75 17.70 -18.99
N ASP A 44 -8.86 18.36 -18.68
CA ASP A 44 -9.42 19.40 -19.53
C ASP A 44 -8.40 20.54 -19.73
N GLY A 45 -8.17 20.90 -20.99
CA GLY A 45 -7.19 21.92 -21.37
C GLY A 45 -5.71 21.49 -21.28
N LEU A 46 -5.41 20.24 -20.95
CA LEU A 46 -4.07 19.67 -21.00
C LEU A 46 -3.85 18.87 -22.29
N GLU A 47 -2.62 18.86 -22.80
CA GLU A 47 -2.22 18.07 -23.97
C GLU A 47 -1.98 16.59 -23.62
N ILE A 48 -2.81 16.03 -22.72
CA ILE A 48 -2.74 14.64 -22.26
C ILE A 48 -4.10 13.99 -22.49
N THR A 49 -4.13 12.92 -23.28
CA THR A 49 -5.39 12.18 -23.45
C THR A 49 -5.68 11.27 -22.25
N PRO A 50 -6.96 10.99 -21.94
CA PRO A 50 -7.34 10.03 -20.91
C PRO A 50 -6.64 8.67 -21.04
N GLU A 51 -6.54 8.13 -22.27
CA GLU A 51 -5.88 6.85 -22.54
C GLU A 51 -4.40 6.89 -22.17
N LYS A 52 -3.71 7.98 -22.50
CA LYS A 52 -2.29 8.16 -22.17
C LYS A 52 -2.10 8.30 -20.68
N PHE A 53 -2.96 9.04 -20.00
CA PHE A 53 -2.94 9.19 -18.55
C PHE A 53 -3.09 7.83 -17.85
N TRP A 54 -4.13 7.08 -18.19
CA TRP A 54 -4.41 5.80 -17.53
C TRP A 54 -3.38 4.72 -17.83
N SER A 55 -2.87 4.66 -19.09
CA SER A 55 -1.80 3.70 -19.41
C SER A 55 -0.50 4.01 -18.66
N SER A 56 -0.13 5.29 -18.56
CA SER A 56 1.06 5.69 -17.80
C SER A 56 0.91 5.44 -16.30
N PHE A 57 -0.29 5.66 -15.75
CA PHE A 57 -0.59 5.36 -14.35
C PHE A 57 -0.53 3.85 -14.08
N GLU A 58 -1.06 3.03 -14.98
CA GLU A 58 -0.97 1.57 -14.89
C GLU A 58 0.49 1.07 -14.90
N GLU A 59 1.34 1.65 -15.74
CA GLU A 59 2.79 1.36 -15.74
C GLU A 59 3.41 1.63 -14.37
N ILE A 60 3.10 2.78 -13.75
CA ILE A 60 3.57 3.13 -12.41
C ILE A 60 3.10 2.11 -11.37
N VAL A 61 1.83 1.75 -11.38
CA VAL A 61 1.26 0.78 -10.43
C VAL A 61 1.92 -0.59 -10.62
N ASN A 62 2.11 -1.05 -11.86
CA ASN A 62 2.73 -2.33 -12.16
C ASN A 62 4.22 -2.37 -11.80
N GLU A 63 4.91 -1.27 -11.90
CA GLU A 63 6.32 -1.17 -11.50
C GLU A 63 6.49 -1.12 -9.98
N PHE A 64 5.71 -0.28 -9.29
CA PHE A 64 5.93 0.01 -7.87
C PHE A 64 5.17 -0.91 -6.91
N SER A 65 4.05 -1.51 -7.32
CA SER A 65 3.29 -2.40 -6.44
C SER A 65 4.08 -3.62 -5.97
N PRO A 66 4.85 -4.34 -6.81
CA PRO A 66 5.71 -5.42 -6.36
C PRO A 66 6.79 -4.96 -5.39
N LYS A 67 7.43 -3.81 -5.67
CA LYS A 67 8.45 -3.21 -4.78
C LYS A 67 7.86 -2.85 -3.41
N ASN A 68 6.66 -2.26 -3.40
CA ASN A 68 5.97 -1.95 -2.16
C ASN A 68 5.64 -3.21 -1.34
N LYS A 69 5.16 -4.28 -1.99
CA LYS A 69 4.89 -5.56 -1.32
C LYS A 69 6.16 -6.16 -0.72
N GLU A 70 7.27 -6.11 -1.44
CA GLU A 70 8.57 -6.60 -0.95
C GLU A 70 9.03 -5.81 0.29
N LEU A 71 8.93 -4.48 0.25
CA LEU A 71 9.29 -3.61 1.38
C LEU A 71 8.38 -3.82 2.59
N LEU A 72 7.10 -4.06 2.38
CA LEU A 72 6.18 -4.42 3.47
C LEU A 72 6.55 -5.76 4.10
N ALA A 73 6.88 -6.76 3.30
CA ALA A 73 7.35 -8.05 3.81
C ALA A 73 8.66 -7.92 4.60
N LYS A 74 9.59 -7.12 4.11
CA LYS A 74 10.84 -6.80 4.82
C LYS A 74 10.56 -6.12 6.16
N ARG A 75 9.64 -5.17 6.20
CA ARG A 75 9.23 -4.51 7.45
C ARG A 75 8.67 -5.50 8.46
N GLU A 76 7.81 -6.42 8.04
CA GLU A 76 7.24 -7.47 8.91
C GLU A 76 8.33 -8.41 9.44
N ASP A 77 9.29 -8.79 8.62
CA ASP A 77 10.43 -9.63 9.03
C ASP A 77 11.28 -8.91 10.11
N ILE A 78 11.63 -7.65 9.89
CA ILE A 78 12.38 -6.84 10.86
C ILE A 78 11.59 -6.70 12.17
N GLN A 79 10.29 -6.40 12.10
CA GLN A 79 9.44 -6.29 13.29
C GLN A 79 9.41 -7.61 14.08
N SER A 80 9.25 -8.73 13.39
CA SER A 80 9.25 -10.04 14.02
C SER A 80 10.56 -10.36 14.73
N LYS A 81 11.70 -9.99 14.15
CA LYS A 81 13.02 -10.15 14.76
C LYS A 81 13.17 -9.30 16.03
N ILE A 82 12.72 -8.04 15.99
CA ILE A 82 12.74 -7.13 17.13
C ILE A 82 11.85 -7.65 18.26
N ASP A 83 10.64 -8.07 17.94
CA ASP A 83 9.69 -8.60 18.92
C ASP A 83 10.25 -9.87 19.59
N HIS A 84 10.83 -10.76 18.78
CA HIS A 84 11.46 -11.98 19.29
C HIS A 84 12.65 -11.68 20.23
N TRP A 85 13.49 -10.72 19.87
CA TRP A 85 14.61 -10.28 20.71
C TRP A 85 14.11 -9.81 22.07
N HIS A 86 13.07 -8.97 22.12
CA HIS A 86 12.48 -8.48 23.36
C HIS A 86 11.80 -9.59 24.18
N LEU A 87 11.08 -10.51 23.50
CA LEU A 87 10.43 -11.62 24.17
C LEU A 87 11.43 -12.54 24.88
N GLN A 88 12.57 -12.84 24.27
CA GLN A 88 13.61 -13.67 24.87
C GLN A 88 14.26 -13.03 26.09
N ARG A 89 14.23 -11.71 26.20
CA ARG A 89 14.84 -10.92 27.30
C ARG A 89 13.82 -10.37 28.27
N LYS A 90 12.60 -10.81 28.20
CA LYS A 90 11.53 -10.39 29.10
C LYS A 90 11.90 -10.70 30.57
N GLY A 91 11.95 -9.66 31.40
CA GLY A 91 12.32 -9.77 32.80
C GLY A 91 13.82 -9.63 33.07
N SER A 92 14.65 -9.46 32.05
CA SER A 92 16.06 -9.11 32.17
C SER A 92 16.26 -7.59 32.11
N GLU A 93 17.38 -7.11 32.68
CA GLU A 93 17.78 -5.71 32.53
C GLU A 93 18.13 -5.42 31.06
N HIS A 94 17.74 -4.22 30.57
CA HIS A 94 17.96 -3.84 29.19
C HIS A 94 19.41 -3.41 28.94
N ASP A 95 20.13 -4.15 28.09
CA ASP A 95 21.47 -3.80 27.64
C ASP A 95 21.42 -3.04 26.31
N HIS A 96 21.69 -1.73 26.38
CA HIS A 96 21.69 -0.86 25.20
C HIS A 96 22.75 -1.20 24.15
N ALA A 97 23.91 -1.67 24.59
CA ALA A 97 25.01 -2.01 23.68
C ALA A 97 24.70 -3.28 22.89
N GLU A 98 24.16 -4.29 23.59
CA GLU A 98 23.70 -5.52 22.94
C GLU A 98 22.54 -5.26 21.96
N TYR A 99 21.56 -4.43 22.38
CA TYR A 99 20.44 -4.10 21.53
C TYR A 99 20.86 -3.32 20.27
N LYS A 100 21.74 -2.34 20.42
CA LYS A 100 22.29 -1.61 19.29
C LYS A 100 22.98 -2.53 18.30
N LYS A 101 23.83 -3.44 18.78
CA LYS A 101 24.51 -4.42 17.92
C LYS A 101 23.51 -5.31 17.19
N PHE A 102 22.49 -5.80 17.89
CA PHE A 102 21.43 -6.60 17.27
C PHE A 102 20.72 -5.84 16.14
N LEU A 103 20.39 -4.53 16.33
CA LEU A 103 19.76 -3.71 15.30
C LEU A 103 20.66 -3.44 14.11
N GLU A 104 21.98 -3.39 14.30
CA GLU A 104 22.95 -3.24 13.22
C GLU A 104 23.10 -4.53 12.37
N ASP A 105 22.80 -5.69 12.96
CA ASP A 105 22.96 -7.02 12.36
C ASP A 105 21.72 -7.50 11.60
N ILE A 106 20.54 -6.87 11.75
CA ILE A 106 19.28 -7.25 11.08
C ILE A 106 18.96 -6.30 9.90
#